data_3acda9d8c1615e2a6561824cdaf0b082
#
_entry.id   3acda9d8c1615e2a6561824cdaf0b082
#
_cell.length_a   1.000
_cell.length_b   1.000
_cell.length_c   1.000
_cell.angle_alpha   90.00
_cell.angle_beta   90.00
_cell.angle_gamma   90.00
#
_symmetry.space_group_name_H-M   'P 1'
#
loop_
_entity.id
_entity.type
_entity.pdbx_description
1 polymer ?
#
loop_
_entity_poly.entity_id
_entity_poly.type
_entity_poly.pdbx_seq_one_letter_code
_entity_poly.pdbx_strand_id
1 'polypeptide(L)'
;MDRPVTQYPARSLEDSGFSFGDLSRRPDVEAENLQAHDAADRLLLDTAAERLQADSGGVVVIGDAYGALTLGAAALYGARDIRVHQDPLSGELALHRNADSAGLAGTYRSMALGPDLLAGARTVLLRLPRSLDALEEITALIAAHARPDVQVFAGGRLKHMTVAMNGVLGRWFGTVTAGLARQKSRVLTVTDPLPAGQQPANRFPLAQRHDVGLPAPLELRAFGAAFAGVSLDIGTRFLLPHLAAARQAVSAIDLGCGTGAIAAYLAMTRPALHVTATDQSASAAASASMTMAANGVADRVEVRRDDALAGLPDASAQLIVLNPPFHIGASVHAGIALKLFADAGRVLEPGGELWTVWNSHLAYKPALNRLVGPTREVARNPKFTVTVSTRRPGGQG
;
A
#
# COMPACT_ATOMS: atom_id res chain seq x y z
N MET A 1 49.17 9.87 3.59
CA MET A 1 48.63 11.08 4.26
C MET A 1 47.13 10.87 4.39
N ASP A 2 46.74 10.28 5.53
CA ASP A 2 45.35 10.05 5.87
C ASP A 2 44.71 11.39 6.27
N ARG A 3 43.63 11.77 5.57
CA ARG A 3 42.82 12.89 5.98
C ARG A 3 41.99 12.42 7.19
N PRO A 4 41.93 13.20 8.28
CA PRO A 4 41.11 12.85 9.43
C PRO A 4 39.63 12.87 8.99
N VAL A 5 38.93 11.77 9.21
CA VAL A 5 37.46 11.69 9.10
C VAL A 5 36.89 12.59 10.21
N THR A 6 36.35 13.72 9.83
CA THR A 6 35.67 14.62 10.77
C THR A 6 34.38 13.90 11.20
N GLN A 7 34.39 13.28 12.36
CA GLN A 7 33.17 12.79 13.00
C GLN A 7 32.33 14.00 13.41
N TYR A 8 31.25 14.26 12.69
CA TYR A 8 30.20 15.15 13.14
C TYR A 8 29.40 14.39 14.21
N PRO A 9 29.27 14.92 15.44
CA PRO A 9 28.41 14.31 16.44
C PRO A 9 26.96 14.29 15.89
N ALA A 10 26.22 13.21 16.17
CA ALA A 10 24.78 13.18 15.90
C ALA A 10 24.15 14.42 16.56
N ARG A 11 23.36 15.18 15.80
CA ARG A 11 22.58 16.26 16.38
C ARG A 11 21.60 15.65 17.39
N SER A 12 21.52 16.21 18.58
CA SER A 12 20.46 15.83 19.51
C SER A 12 19.10 16.19 18.89
N LEU A 13 18.03 15.52 19.30
CA LEU A 13 16.66 15.87 18.87
C LEU A 13 16.37 17.36 19.13
N GLU A 14 16.87 17.90 20.25
CA GLU A 14 16.73 19.31 20.64
C GLU A 14 17.48 20.26 19.68
N ASP A 15 18.69 19.87 19.24
CA ASP A 15 19.51 20.68 18.33
C ASP A 15 19.07 20.60 16.86
N SER A 16 18.30 19.57 16.48
CA SER A 16 17.84 19.37 15.10
C SER A 16 16.59 20.16 14.75
N GLY A 17 15.84 20.64 15.74
CA GLY A 17 14.51 21.22 15.56
C GLY A 17 13.44 20.24 15.03
N PHE A 18 13.76 18.93 14.95
CA PHE A 18 12.84 17.89 14.51
C PHE A 18 12.26 17.13 15.70
N SER A 19 10.94 16.99 15.75
CA SER A 19 10.25 16.18 16.74
C SER A 19 9.35 15.13 16.09
N PHE A 20 9.47 13.88 16.52
CA PHE A 20 8.54 12.83 16.08
C PHE A 20 7.09 13.12 16.49
N GLY A 21 6.88 13.90 17.58
CA GLY A 21 5.55 14.28 18.06
C GLY A 21 4.81 15.22 17.12
N ASP A 22 5.53 15.94 16.24
CA ASP A 22 4.95 16.89 15.29
C ASP A 22 4.46 16.23 14.00
N LEU A 23 4.78 14.94 13.82
CA LEU A 23 4.34 14.20 12.63
C LEU A 23 2.84 13.91 12.67
N SER A 24 2.16 14.22 11.57
CA SER A 24 0.75 13.95 11.31
C SER A 24 0.57 12.75 10.38
N ARG A 25 -0.58 12.07 10.50
CA ARG A 25 -0.98 10.96 9.61
C ARG A 25 -1.74 11.44 8.38
N ARG A 26 -2.17 12.70 8.33
CA ARG A 26 -3.03 13.24 7.26
C ARG A 26 -2.41 13.08 5.87
N PRO A 27 -3.22 12.61 4.88
CA PRO A 27 -4.68 12.50 4.84
C PRO A 27 -5.25 11.18 5.39
N ASP A 28 -4.43 10.27 5.94
CA ASP A 28 -4.91 9.07 6.59
C ASP A 28 -5.71 9.39 7.87
N VAL A 29 -6.46 8.39 8.36
CA VAL A 29 -7.32 8.52 9.55
C VAL A 29 -6.48 8.93 10.77
N GLU A 30 -6.91 9.98 11.46
CA GLU A 30 -6.35 10.41 12.74
C GLU A 30 -7.30 10.08 13.90
N ALA A 31 -6.74 9.63 15.02
CA ALA A 31 -7.44 9.43 16.28
C ALA A 31 -6.43 9.58 17.44
N GLU A 32 -6.90 9.90 18.63
CA GLU A 32 -6.03 10.15 19.81
C GLU A 32 -5.05 8.99 20.10
N ASN A 33 -5.42 7.76 19.79
CA ASN A 33 -4.59 6.56 19.99
C ASN A 33 -3.76 6.17 18.76
N LEU A 34 -3.79 6.95 17.67
CA LEU A 34 -3.06 6.72 16.43
C LEU A 34 -1.93 7.75 16.30
N GLN A 35 -0.69 7.28 16.32
CA GLN A 35 0.47 8.12 16.12
C GLN A 35 1.11 7.91 14.74
N ALA A 36 1.76 8.94 14.23
CA ALA A 36 2.44 8.90 12.94
C ALA A 36 3.77 8.13 12.98
N HIS A 37 4.25 7.77 14.17
CA HIS A 37 5.47 7.00 14.38
C HIS A 37 5.28 5.99 15.53
N ASP A 38 6.19 5.05 15.64
CA ASP A 38 6.24 4.15 16.80
C ASP A 38 7.69 3.87 17.27
N ALA A 39 7.82 3.04 18.30
CA ALA A 39 9.13 2.69 18.87
C ALA A 39 10.03 1.93 17.88
N ALA A 40 9.47 1.28 16.85
CA ALA A 40 10.29 0.59 15.85
C ALA A 40 11.00 1.58 14.93
N ASP A 41 10.37 2.73 14.60
CA ASP A 41 11.00 3.75 13.77
C ASP A 41 12.21 4.35 14.46
N ARG A 42 12.07 4.70 15.75
CA ARG A 42 13.20 5.21 16.54
C ARG A 42 14.32 4.18 16.68
N LEU A 43 13.96 2.92 16.97
CA LEU A 43 14.95 1.86 17.11
C LEU A 43 15.70 1.57 15.80
N LEU A 44 15.03 1.68 14.64
CA LEU A 44 15.65 1.58 13.32
C LEU A 44 16.71 2.66 13.13
N LEU A 45 16.35 3.92 13.40
CA LEU A 45 17.27 5.05 13.28
C LEU A 45 18.44 4.94 14.25
N ASP A 46 18.18 4.58 15.52
CA ASP A 46 19.23 4.35 16.53
C ASP A 46 20.20 3.22 16.12
N THR A 47 19.66 2.12 15.57
CA THR A 47 20.48 0.98 15.13
C THR A 47 21.32 1.32 13.91
N ALA A 48 20.80 2.14 13.00
CA ALA A 48 21.49 2.57 11.79
C ALA A 48 22.39 3.81 12.00
N ALA A 49 22.42 4.40 13.21
CA ALA A 49 23.03 5.68 13.50
C ALA A 49 24.51 5.74 13.06
N GLU A 50 25.31 4.76 13.43
CA GLU A 50 26.75 4.70 13.09
C GLU A 50 26.94 4.69 11.56
N ARG A 51 26.13 3.90 10.85
CA ARG A 51 26.20 3.79 9.39
C ARG A 51 25.77 5.08 8.70
N LEU A 52 24.69 5.71 9.17
CA LEU A 52 24.19 6.99 8.66
C LEU A 52 25.16 8.15 8.90
N GLN A 53 25.86 8.15 10.05
CA GLN A 53 26.89 9.14 10.36
C GLN A 53 28.16 8.95 9.51
N ALA A 54 28.56 7.70 9.28
CA ALA A 54 29.74 7.42 8.48
C ALA A 54 29.53 7.73 6.99
N ASP A 55 28.31 7.51 6.48
CA ASP A 55 27.94 7.76 5.09
C ASP A 55 26.44 8.07 4.99
N SER A 56 26.11 9.34 4.89
CA SER A 56 24.73 9.83 4.73
C SER A 56 24.22 9.76 3.29
N GLY A 57 25.03 9.29 2.33
CA GLY A 57 24.66 9.11 0.93
C GLY A 57 24.11 7.72 0.61
N GLY A 58 23.36 7.60 -0.48
CA GLY A 58 22.81 6.32 -0.95
C GLY A 58 21.83 5.67 0.02
N VAL A 59 21.10 6.49 0.80
CA VAL A 59 20.07 6.03 1.74
C VAL A 59 18.76 5.75 1.00
N VAL A 60 18.18 4.59 1.30
CA VAL A 60 16.85 4.19 0.81
C VAL A 60 15.98 3.87 2.01
N VAL A 61 14.73 4.32 1.98
CA VAL A 61 13.72 4.04 3.01
C VAL A 61 12.55 3.31 2.38
N ILE A 62 12.18 2.15 2.93
CA ILE A 62 11.07 1.35 2.41
C ILE A 62 10.07 1.09 3.52
N GLY A 63 8.80 1.43 3.25
CA GLY A 63 7.69 1.20 4.16
C GLY A 63 7.59 2.23 5.29
N ASP A 64 8.20 3.40 5.13
CA ASP A 64 8.01 4.54 6.05
C ASP A 64 6.51 4.92 6.07
N ALA A 65 5.90 4.88 7.24
CA ALA A 65 4.46 5.09 7.31
C ALA A 65 4.06 6.53 6.97
N TYR A 66 4.66 7.50 7.67
CA TYR A 66 4.30 8.92 7.57
C TYR A 66 5.52 9.85 7.63
N GLY A 67 6.72 9.35 7.37
CA GLY A 67 7.94 10.13 7.28
C GLY A 67 8.88 10.04 8.49
N ALA A 68 8.58 9.21 9.49
CA ALA A 68 9.40 9.11 10.69
C ALA A 68 10.85 8.67 10.39
N LEU A 69 11.04 7.69 9.52
CA LEU A 69 12.36 7.20 9.12
C LEU A 69 13.08 8.17 8.20
N THR A 70 12.37 8.67 7.20
CA THR A 70 12.92 9.57 6.17
C THR A 70 13.35 10.90 6.76
N LEU A 71 12.44 11.57 7.48
CA LEU A 71 12.70 12.87 8.08
C LEU A 71 13.67 12.76 9.26
N GLY A 72 13.58 11.67 10.04
CA GLY A 72 14.55 11.36 11.08
C GLY A 72 15.96 11.16 10.55
N ALA A 73 16.14 10.42 9.45
CA ALA A 73 17.44 10.27 8.80
C ALA A 73 18.00 11.60 8.28
N ALA A 74 17.13 12.43 7.69
CA ALA A 74 17.54 13.76 7.21
C ALA A 74 17.92 14.72 8.34
N ALA A 75 17.08 14.81 9.39
CA ALA A 75 17.25 15.79 10.45
C ALA A 75 18.39 15.44 11.42
N LEU A 76 18.47 14.15 11.83
CA LEU A 76 19.41 13.71 12.88
C LEU A 76 20.79 13.36 12.33
N TYR A 77 20.85 12.86 11.08
CA TYR A 77 22.10 12.34 10.49
C TYR A 77 22.52 13.09 9.22
N GLY A 78 21.77 14.10 8.81
CA GLY A 78 22.11 14.91 7.64
C GLY A 78 21.96 14.20 6.31
N ALA A 79 21.22 13.08 6.24
CA ALA A 79 20.99 12.36 4.99
C ALA A 79 20.27 13.25 3.96
N ARG A 80 20.67 13.12 2.69
CA ARG A 80 20.12 13.87 1.56
C ARG A 80 19.93 12.93 0.38
N ASP A 81 19.13 13.35 -0.60
CA ASP A 81 18.77 12.52 -1.77
C ASP A 81 18.23 11.15 -1.36
N ILE A 82 17.50 11.09 -0.23
CA ILE A 82 16.90 9.88 0.28
C ILE A 82 15.84 9.41 -0.72
N ARG A 83 15.94 8.17 -1.16
CA ARG A 83 14.93 7.54 -2.02
C ARG A 83 13.94 6.79 -1.15
N VAL A 84 12.66 7.07 -1.32
CA VAL A 84 11.62 6.54 -0.45
C VAL A 84 10.59 5.77 -1.26
N HIS A 85 10.23 4.58 -0.80
CA HIS A 85 9.07 3.86 -1.28
C HIS A 85 8.05 3.66 -0.16
N GLN A 86 6.82 4.07 -0.44
CA GLN A 86 5.66 3.83 0.40
C GLN A 86 4.56 3.18 -0.45
N ASP A 87 4.05 2.03 -0.02
CA ASP A 87 2.98 1.35 -0.73
C ASP A 87 1.66 2.15 -0.67
N PRO A 88 1.19 2.63 0.52
CA PRO A 88 -0.01 3.47 0.59
C PRO A 88 0.26 4.91 0.13
N LEU A 89 -0.56 5.41 -0.79
CA LEU A 89 -0.52 6.82 -1.26
C LEU A 89 -0.76 7.79 -0.09
N SER A 90 -1.64 7.46 0.85
CA SER A 90 -1.88 8.28 2.04
C SER A 90 -0.62 8.50 2.89
N GLY A 91 0.26 7.50 2.96
CA GLY A 91 1.56 7.62 3.64
C GLY A 91 2.52 8.56 2.89
N GLU A 92 2.56 8.48 1.56
CA GLU A 92 3.38 9.35 0.71
C GLU A 92 2.93 10.82 0.83
N LEU A 93 1.62 11.06 0.79
CA LEU A 93 1.04 12.39 1.00
C LEU A 93 1.29 12.94 2.42
N ALA A 94 1.26 12.08 3.44
CA ALA A 94 1.57 12.46 4.81
C ALA A 94 3.06 12.81 4.98
N LEU A 95 3.97 12.00 4.42
CA LEU A 95 5.40 12.32 4.38
C LEU A 95 5.64 13.69 3.74
N HIS A 96 4.98 13.99 2.61
CA HIS A 96 5.13 15.27 1.93
C HIS A 96 4.74 16.45 2.84
N ARG A 97 3.55 16.39 3.47
CA ARG A 97 3.10 17.43 4.41
C ARG A 97 4.00 17.60 5.61
N ASN A 98 4.45 16.49 6.20
CA ASN A 98 5.36 16.50 7.34
C ASN A 98 6.73 17.07 6.95
N ALA A 99 7.22 16.77 5.76
CA ALA A 99 8.47 17.32 5.23
C ALA A 99 8.39 18.84 5.01
N ASP A 100 7.28 19.33 4.44
CA ASP A 100 7.04 20.77 4.27
C ASP A 100 7.02 21.49 5.64
N SER A 101 6.28 20.92 6.61
CA SER A 101 6.18 21.48 7.96
C SER A 101 7.51 21.51 8.69
N ALA A 102 8.38 20.52 8.46
CA ALA A 102 9.70 20.42 9.06
C ALA A 102 10.81 21.15 8.27
N GLY A 103 10.52 21.75 7.11
CA GLY A 103 11.51 22.37 6.23
C GLY A 103 12.48 21.35 5.59
N LEU A 104 12.05 20.11 5.38
CA LEU A 104 12.84 18.98 4.88
C LEU A 104 12.40 18.47 3.51
N ALA A 105 11.51 19.18 2.80
CA ALA A 105 10.92 18.75 1.53
C ALA A 105 11.98 18.40 0.45
N GLY A 106 13.09 19.12 0.38
CA GLY A 106 14.16 18.88 -0.60
C GLY A 106 15.13 17.75 -0.24
N THR A 107 14.90 16.99 0.83
CA THR A 107 15.86 15.98 1.32
C THR A 107 15.61 14.57 0.78
N TYR A 108 14.46 14.34 0.17
CA TYR A 108 14.04 13.03 -0.32
C TYR A 108 13.26 13.12 -1.65
N ARG A 109 13.04 11.97 -2.25
CA ARG A 109 12.13 11.77 -3.39
C ARG A 109 11.38 10.46 -3.26
N SER A 110 10.07 10.46 -3.49
CA SER A 110 9.23 9.27 -3.55
C SER A 110 9.44 8.54 -4.88
N MET A 111 9.57 7.22 -4.83
CA MET A 111 9.84 6.38 -5.98
C MET A 111 9.06 5.06 -5.93
N ALA A 112 8.75 4.48 -7.09
CA ALA A 112 8.20 3.14 -7.18
C ALA A 112 9.22 2.10 -6.65
N LEU A 113 8.72 0.99 -6.09
CA LEU A 113 9.55 -0.14 -5.72
C LEU A 113 10.13 -0.78 -7.00
N GLY A 114 11.43 -0.80 -7.12
CA GLY A 114 12.07 -1.33 -8.31
C GLY A 114 13.58 -1.03 -8.39
N PRO A 115 14.21 -1.35 -9.52
CA PRO A 115 15.65 -1.17 -9.72
C PRO A 115 16.16 0.25 -9.45
N ASP A 116 15.44 1.27 -9.94
CA ASP A 116 15.85 2.68 -9.82
C ASP A 116 15.86 3.17 -8.37
N LEU A 117 14.93 2.68 -7.54
CA LEU A 117 14.92 2.95 -6.10
C LEU A 117 16.21 2.47 -5.44
N LEU A 118 16.73 1.33 -5.87
CA LEU A 118 17.79 0.58 -5.19
C LEU A 118 19.18 0.74 -5.81
N ALA A 119 19.28 1.24 -7.04
CA ALA A 119 20.55 1.41 -7.73
C ALA A 119 21.54 2.25 -6.89
N GLY A 120 22.68 1.66 -6.54
CA GLY A 120 23.71 2.32 -5.73
C GLY A 120 23.34 2.51 -4.24
N ALA A 121 22.28 1.87 -3.73
CA ALA A 121 21.90 1.92 -2.31
C ALA A 121 23.01 1.34 -1.44
N ARG A 122 23.36 2.05 -0.37
CA ARG A 122 24.38 1.67 0.63
C ARG A 122 23.75 1.35 1.98
N THR A 123 22.68 2.08 2.31
CA THR A 123 21.94 1.91 3.55
C THR A 123 20.46 1.82 3.24
N VAL A 124 19.82 0.75 3.66
CA VAL A 124 18.38 0.57 3.51
C VAL A 124 17.72 0.53 4.89
N LEU A 125 16.81 1.46 5.16
CA LEU A 125 15.93 1.42 6.32
C LEU A 125 14.62 0.78 5.88
N LEU A 126 14.36 -0.43 6.36
CA LEU A 126 13.19 -1.21 5.98
C LEU A 126 12.24 -1.37 7.17
N ARG A 127 11.06 -0.82 7.07
CA ARG A 127 9.99 -1.21 7.98
C ARG A 127 9.43 -2.55 7.52
N LEU A 128 9.58 -3.57 8.36
CA LEU A 128 9.17 -4.93 8.01
C LEU A 128 7.67 -4.99 7.68
N PRO A 129 7.30 -5.43 6.47
CA PRO A 129 5.90 -5.62 6.11
C PRO A 129 5.33 -6.83 6.86
N ARG A 130 4.01 -6.90 7.00
CA ARG A 130 3.32 -8.05 7.61
C ARG A 130 3.29 -9.28 6.70
N SER A 131 3.25 -9.06 5.38
CA SER A 131 3.27 -10.12 4.37
C SER A 131 4.70 -10.64 4.16
N LEU A 132 4.88 -11.95 4.20
CA LEU A 132 6.15 -12.59 3.83
C LEU A 132 6.43 -12.46 2.33
N ASP A 133 5.41 -12.44 1.49
CA ASP A 133 5.56 -12.22 0.06
C ASP A 133 6.06 -10.80 -0.24
N ALA A 134 5.52 -9.78 0.46
CA ALA A 134 6.05 -8.42 0.36
C ALA A 134 7.51 -8.31 0.81
N LEU A 135 7.86 -8.98 1.92
CA LEU A 135 9.23 -9.02 2.40
C LEU A 135 10.16 -9.70 1.39
N GLU A 136 9.72 -10.81 0.80
CA GLU A 136 10.50 -11.54 -0.20
C GLU A 136 10.76 -10.70 -1.44
N GLU A 137 9.71 -10.04 -1.99
CA GLU A 137 9.85 -9.15 -3.14
C GLU A 137 10.84 -8.02 -2.88
N ILE A 138 10.68 -7.31 -1.75
CA ILE A 138 11.57 -6.22 -1.34
C ILE A 138 13.01 -6.73 -1.20
N THR A 139 13.19 -7.86 -0.53
CA THR A 139 14.51 -8.44 -0.26
C THR A 139 15.21 -8.88 -1.54
N ALA A 140 14.46 -9.50 -2.46
CA ALA A 140 14.94 -9.88 -3.79
C ALA A 140 15.45 -8.67 -4.58
N LEU A 141 14.66 -7.60 -4.60
CA LEU A 141 15.04 -6.37 -5.30
C LEU A 141 16.28 -5.70 -4.67
N ILE A 142 16.37 -5.66 -3.33
CA ILE A 142 17.56 -5.10 -2.66
C ILE A 142 18.79 -5.92 -3.03
N ALA A 143 18.74 -7.25 -2.92
CA ALA A 143 19.87 -8.12 -3.22
C ALA A 143 20.33 -8.02 -4.69
N ALA A 144 19.38 -7.81 -5.62
CA ALA A 144 19.68 -7.74 -7.05
C ALA A 144 20.24 -6.38 -7.50
N HIS A 145 19.83 -5.27 -6.87
CA HIS A 145 20.06 -3.93 -7.42
C HIS A 145 20.84 -2.97 -6.51
N ALA A 146 20.93 -3.25 -5.22
CA ALA A 146 21.75 -2.47 -4.30
C ALA A 146 23.26 -2.75 -4.49
N ARG A 147 24.08 -1.98 -3.82
CA ARG A 147 25.54 -2.23 -3.84
C ARG A 147 25.88 -3.52 -3.10
N PRO A 148 27.00 -4.20 -3.43
CA PRO A 148 27.46 -5.39 -2.71
C PRO A 148 27.76 -5.15 -1.23
N ASP A 149 28.09 -3.91 -0.84
CA ASP A 149 28.36 -3.50 0.54
C ASP A 149 27.13 -2.87 1.24
N VAL A 150 25.94 -3.11 0.72
CA VAL A 150 24.68 -2.62 1.30
C VAL A 150 24.45 -3.19 2.69
N GLN A 151 23.99 -2.33 3.61
CA GLN A 151 23.47 -2.74 4.91
C GLN A 151 21.98 -2.43 4.98
N VAL A 152 21.19 -3.44 5.32
CA VAL A 152 19.75 -3.32 5.49
C VAL A 152 19.43 -3.40 6.99
N PHE A 153 18.78 -2.37 7.50
CA PHE A 153 18.22 -2.35 8.85
C PHE A 153 16.72 -2.57 8.73
N ALA A 154 16.27 -3.79 9.06
CA ALA A 154 14.89 -4.21 8.90
C ALA A 154 14.21 -4.31 10.26
N GLY A 155 13.27 -3.43 10.57
CA GLY A 155 12.68 -3.32 11.91
C GLY A 155 11.16 -3.35 11.96
N GLY A 156 10.63 -3.72 13.14
CA GLY A 156 9.20 -3.75 13.37
C GLY A 156 8.83 -4.02 14.82
N ARG A 157 7.54 -3.93 15.13
CA ARG A 157 6.98 -4.31 16.44
C ARG A 157 6.99 -5.83 16.58
N LEU A 158 7.46 -6.36 17.71
CA LEU A 158 7.56 -7.80 17.97
C LEU A 158 6.26 -8.56 17.69
N LYS A 159 5.10 -7.97 18.01
CA LYS A 159 3.79 -8.60 17.77
C LYS A 159 3.48 -8.87 16.27
N HIS A 160 4.24 -8.27 15.37
CA HIS A 160 4.11 -8.42 13.91
C HIS A 160 5.30 -9.12 13.27
N MET A 161 6.34 -9.42 14.06
CA MET A 161 7.52 -10.13 13.59
C MET A 161 7.36 -11.64 13.82
N THR A 162 7.79 -12.43 12.85
CA THR A 162 7.84 -13.89 12.93
C THR A 162 9.23 -14.41 12.59
N VAL A 163 9.59 -15.59 13.09
CA VAL A 163 10.88 -16.24 12.76
C VAL A 163 11.00 -16.48 11.25
N ALA A 164 9.88 -16.69 10.54
CA ALA A 164 9.88 -16.86 9.10
C ALA A 164 10.47 -15.66 8.34
N MET A 165 10.41 -14.45 8.89
CA MET A 165 11.03 -13.27 8.28
C MET A 165 12.54 -13.41 8.17
N ASN A 166 13.21 -14.00 9.20
CA ASN A 166 14.64 -14.27 9.13
C ASN A 166 14.98 -15.25 8.00
N GLY A 167 14.14 -16.28 7.81
CA GLY A 167 14.30 -17.23 6.72
C GLY A 167 14.12 -16.59 5.33
N VAL A 168 13.18 -15.64 5.19
CA VAL A 168 13.01 -14.88 3.94
C VAL A 168 14.26 -14.07 3.65
N LEU A 169 14.74 -13.28 4.60
CA LEU A 169 15.96 -12.48 4.45
C LEU A 169 17.19 -13.35 4.15
N GLY A 170 17.36 -14.47 4.86
CA GLY A 170 18.48 -15.40 4.68
C GLY A 170 18.51 -16.17 3.36
N ARG A 171 17.43 -16.14 2.56
CA ARG A 171 17.46 -16.69 1.20
C ARG A 171 18.19 -15.79 0.20
N TRP A 172 18.34 -14.51 0.52
CA TRP A 172 18.88 -13.47 -0.37
C TRP A 172 20.18 -12.86 0.14
N PHE A 173 20.46 -13.03 1.44
CA PHE A 173 21.60 -12.45 2.13
C PHE A 173 22.35 -13.50 2.96
N GLY A 174 23.66 -13.39 3.03
CA GLY A 174 24.52 -14.31 3.78
C GLY A 174 24.44 -14.12 5.29
N THR A 175 24.17 -12.90 5.76
CA THR A 175 24.17 -12.57 7.18
C THR A 175 22.85 -11.89 7.60
N VAL A 176 22.18 -12.46 8.60
CA VAL A 176 20.98 -11.88 9.24
C VAL A 176 21.17 -11.92 10.75
N THR A 177 21.39 -10.76 11.36
CA THR A 177 21.65 -10.63 12.80
C THR A 177 20.49 -9.94 13.50
N ALA A 178 19.92 -10.60 14.51
CA ALA A 178 18.84 -10.03 15.31
C ALA A 178 19.41 -9.19 16.47
N GLY A 179 19.08 -7.90 16.49
CA GLY A 179 19.40 -6.98 17.59
C GLY A 179 18.60 -7.27 18.86
N LEU A 180 18.96 -6.60 19.95
CA LEU A 180 18.21 -6.65 21.20
C LEU A 180 16.85 -5.97 21.05
N ALA A 181 15.83 -6.59 21.64
CA ALA A 181 14.49 -6.00 21.66
C ALA A 181 14.44 -4.78 22.62
N ARG A 182 13.88 -3.67 22.15
CA ARG A 182 13.62 -2.47 22.96
C ARG A 182 12.20 -1.99 22.73
N GLN A 183 11.48 -1.61 23.80
CA GLN A 183 10.10 -1.07 23.72
C GLN A 183 9.16 -1.91 22.82
N LYS A 184 9.24 -3.25 22.96
CA LYS A 184 8.46 -4.22 22.15
C LYS A 184 8.73 -4.11 20.63
N SER A 185 9.92 -3.66 20.23
CA SER A 185 10.39 -3.55 18.84
C SER A 185 11.74 -4.25 18.70
N ARG A 186 12.11 -4.67 17.50
CA ARG A 186 13.40 -5.27 17.17
C ARG A 186 13.83 -4.87 15.77
N VAL A 187 15.15 -4.79 15.55
CA VAL A 187 15.77 -4.61 14.25
C VAL A 187 16.60 -5.85 13.91
N LEU A 188 16.53 -6.26 12.67
CA LEU A 188 17.40 -7.24 12.03
C LEU A 188 18.39 -6.46 11.18
N THR A 189 19.68 -6.65 11.39
CA THR A 189 20.74 -6.13 10.51
C THR A 189 21.09 -7.21 9.50
N VAL A 190 21.04 -6.86 8.22
CA VAL A 190 21.18 -7.79 7.09
C VAL A 190 22.28 -7.28 6.18
N THR A 191 23.27 -8.13 5.89
CA THR A 191 24.44 -7.82 5.05
C THR A 191 24.77 -8.98 4.13
N ASP A 192 25.74 -8.76 3.24
CA ASP A 192 26.27 -9.76 2.33
C ASP A 192 25.20 -10.29 1.35
N PRO A 193 24.67 -9.44 0.45
CA PRO A 193 23.73 -9.92 -0.56
C PRO A 193 24.37 -11.04 -1.37
N LEU A 194 23.64 -12.14 -1.57
CA LEU A 194 24.14 -13.27 -2.34
C LEU A 194 24.50 -12.84 -3.76
N PRO A 195 25.57 -13.37 -4.34
CA PRO A 195 25.89 -13.13 -5.76
C PRO A 195 24.72 -13.54 -6.67
N ALA A 196 24.55 -12.85 -7.79
CA ALA A 196 23.42 -13.07 -8.71
C ALA A 196 23.21 -14.55 -9.11
N GLY A 197 24.31 -15.34 -9.28
CA GLY A 197 24.23 -16.75 -9.59
C GLY A 197 23.79 -17.67 -8.43
N GLN A 198 23.70 -17.15 -7.21
CA GLN A 198 23.25 -17.87 -6.00
C GLN A 198 21.89 -17.38 -5.50
N GLN A 199 21.37 -16.28 -6.06
CA GLN A 199 20.05 -15.75 -5.69
C GLN A 199 18.96 -16.67 -6.21
N PRO A 200 17.86 -16.86 -5.44
CA PRO A 200 16.66 -17.52 -5.97
C PRO A 200 16.09 -16.75 -7.17
N ALA A 201 15.32 -17.43 -8.03
CA ALA A 201 14.58 -16.75 -9.06
C ALA A 201 13.52 -15.81 -8.44
N ASN A 202 13.45 -14.57 -8.92
CA ASN A 202 12.37 -13.67 -8.55
C ASN A 202 11.05 -14.22 -9.10
N ARG A 203 10.08 -14.46 -8.22
CA ARG A 203 8.80 -15.05 -8.58
C ARG A 203 7.66 -14.03 -8.78
N PHE A 204 7.93 -12.75 -8.52
CA PHE A 204 6.91 -11.70 -8.65
C PHE A 204 6.92 -11.04 -10.04
N PRO A 205 5.74 -10.72 -10.58
CA PRO A 205 4.41 -10.96 -10.01
C PRO A 205 4.00 -12.44 -10.07
N LEU A 206 3.36 -12.94 -9.00
CA LEU A 206 2.74 -14.26 -8.97
C LEU A 206 1.58 -14.31 -9.97
N ALA A 207 1.17 -15.52 -10.39
CA ALA A 207 0.06 -15.74 -11.30
C ALA A 207 -0.82 -16.90 -10.86
N GLN A 208 -2.15 -16.72 -10.95
CA GLN A 208 -3.13 -17.79 -10.72
C GLN A 208 -4.37 -17.58 -11.57
N ARG A 209 -4.92 -18.69 -12.11
CA ARG A 209 -6.18 -18.69 -12.87
C ARG A 209 -7.33 -19.16 -12.00
N HIS A 210 -8.47 -18.50 -12.17
CA HIS A 210 -9.70 -18.74 -11.42
C HIS A 210 -10.86 -18.98 -12.36
N ASP A 211 -11.59 -20.07 -12.12
CA ASP A 211 -12.91 -20.25 -12.71
C ASP A 211 -13.91 -19.33 -11.99
N VAL A 212 -14.51 -18.44 -12.73
CA VAL A 212 -15.52 -17.47 -12.27
C VAL A 212 -16.79 -17.53 -13.12
N GLY A 213 -17.01 -18.66 -13.81
CA GLY A 213 -18.16 -18.86 -14.68
C GLY A 213 -18.10 -18.14 -16.02
N LEU A 214 -16.90 -17.76 -16.47
CA LEU A 214 -16.65 -17.17 -17.79
C LEU A 214 -16.12 -18.23 -18.76
N PRO A 215 -16.26 -18.03 -20.09
CA PRO A 215 -15.70 -18.94 -21.10
C PRO A 215 -14.18 -19.13 -20.97
N ALA A 216 -13.45 -18.09 -20.53
CA ALA A 216 -12.04 -18.16 -20.22
C ALA A 216 -11.84 -17.90 -18.72
N PRO A 217 -10.90 -18.60 -18.04
CA PRO A 217 -10.61 -18.34 -16.64
C PRO A 217 -10.03 -16.94 -16.45
N LEU A 218 -10.39 -16.30 -15.33
CA LEU A 218 -9.80 -15.04 -14.91
C LEU A 218 -8.39 -15.29 -14.38
N GLU A 219 -7.38 -14.68 -15.00
CA GLU A 219 -5.99 -14.75 -14.55
C GLU A 219 -5.66 -13.55 -13.69
N LEU A 220 -5.31 -13.78 -12.41
CA LEU A 220 -4.84 -12.75 -11.50
C LEU A 220 -3.32 -12.74 -11.46
N ARG A 221 -2.76 -11.52 -11.40
CA ARG A 221 -1.34 -11.24 -11.20
C ARG A 221 -1.19 -10.45 -9.90
N ALA A 222 -0.17 -10.76 -9.09
CA ALA A 222 0.03 -10.08 -7.83
C ALA A 222 1.50 -9.89 -7.48
N PHE A 223 1.86 -8.66 -7.14
CA PHE A 223 3.08 -8.34 -6.41
C PHE A 223 2.92 -8.65 -4.91
N GLY A 224 4.02 -8.75 -4.18
CA GLY A 224 4.05 -9.31 -2.83
C GLY A 224 3.24 -8.55 -1.77
N ALA A 225 3.04 -7.24 -1.93
CA ALA A 225 2.26 -6.43 -0.99
C ALA A 225 0.77 -6.34 -1.35
N ALA A 226 0.33 -6.84 -2.52
CA ALA A 226 -1.07 -6.80 -2.91
C ALA A 226 -1.93 -7.65 -1.98
N PHE A 227 -3.05 -7.09 -1.52
CA PHE A 227 -3.99 -7.80 -0.65
C PHE A 227 -4.51 -9.09 -1.31
N ALA A 228 -4.62 -10.16 -0.51
CA ALA A 228 -4.99 -11.52 -0.95
C ALA A 228 -4.04 -12.16 -1.98
N GLY A 229 -3.00 -11.48 -2.46
CA GLY A 229 -2.09 -11.98 -3.47
C GLY A 229 -2.85 -12.40 -4.73
N VAL A 230 -2.52 -13.55 -5.30
CA VAL A 230 -3.22 -14.11 -6.47
C VAL A 230 -4.52 -14.85 -6.13
N SER A 231 -4.90 -14.94 -4.85
CA SER A 231 -6.15 -15.60 -4.47
C SER A 231 -7.35 -14.70 -4.75
N LEU A 232 -8.40 -15.24 -5.33
CA LEU A 232 -9.66 -14.52 -5.48
C LEU A 232 -10.34 -14.43 -4.10
N ASP A 233 -10.44 -13.20 -3.55
CA ASP A 233 -11.09 -12.95 -2.26
C ASP A 233 -12.50 -13.54 -2.20
N ILE A 234 -12.88 -14.09 -1.05
CA ILE A 234 -14.16 -14.80 -0.89
C ILE A 234 -15.36 -13.86 -1.06
N GLY A 235 -15.26 -12.60 -0.59
CA GLY A 235 -16.30 -11.58 -0.79
C GLY A 235 -16.42 -11.22 -2.27
N THR A 236 -15.29 -10.99 -2.95
CA THR A 236 -15.26 -10.76 -4.39
C THR A 236 -15.85 -11.95 -5.16
N ARG A 237 -15.45 -13.18 -4.85
CA ARG A 237 -16.02 -14.39 -5.49
C ARG A 237 -17.55 -14.48 -5.31
N PHE A 238 -18.08 -14.08 -4.15
CA PHE A 238 -19.52 -14.05 -3.90
C PHE A 238 -20.21 -12.91 -4.68
N LEU A 239 -19.55 -11.76 -4.87
CA LEU A 239 -20.10 -10.59 -5.57
C LEU A 239 -20.22 -10.82 -7.09
N LEU A 240 -19.18 -11.38 -7.73
CA LEU A 240 -19.05 -11.41 -9.20
C LEU A 240 -20.30 -11.91 -9.94
N PRO A 241 -20.95 -13.03 -9.58
CA PRO A 241 -22.13 -13.54 -10.31
C PRO A 241 -23.32 -12.54 -10.27
N HIS A 242 -23.43 -11.74 -9.21
CA HIS A 242 -24.53 -10.79 -9.03
C HIS A 242 -24.38 -9.53 -9.89
N LEU A 243 -23.17 -9.22 -10.38
CA LEU A 243 -22.91 -8.06 -11.21
C LEU A 243 -23.58 -8.15 -12.59
N ALA A 244 -24.06 -9.34 -13.00
CA ALA A 244 -24.90 -9.48 -14.19
C ALA A 244 -26.20 -8.65 -14.10
N ALA A 245 -26.73 -8.44 -12.88
CA ALA A 245 -27.92 -7.64 -12.62
C ALA A 245 -27.64 -6.13 -12.46
N ALA A 246 -26.38 -5.68 -12.48
CA ALA A 246 -26.04 -4.27 -12.41
C ALA A 246 -26.46 -3.56 -13.70
N ARG A 247 -26.83 -2.29 -13.55
CA ARG A 247 -27.29 -1.45 -14.69
C ARG A 247 -26.34 -1.53 -15.88
N GLN A 248 -26.89 -1.42 -17.07
CA GLN A 248 -26.08 -1.21 -18.27
C GLN A 248 -25.42 0.18 -18.17
N ALA A 249 -24.10 0.18 -18.32
CA ALA A 249 -23.27 1.37 -18.20
C ALA A 249 -22.20 1.36 -19.29
N VAL A 250 -21.73 2.53 -19.70
CA VAL A 250 -20.57 2.70 -20.58
C VAL A 250 -19.29 2.99 -19.78
N SER A 251 -19.46 3.44 -18.54
CA SER A 251 -18.34 3.67 -17.60
C SER A 251 -18.60 3.01 -16.25
N ALA A 252 -17.58 2.40 -15.68
CA ALA A 252 -17.62 1.84 -14.32
C ALA A 252 -16.32 2.13 -13.57
N ILE A 253 -16.41 2.06 -12.24
CA ILE A 253 -15.24 2.17 -11.34
C ILE A 253 -15.16 0.91 -10.47
N ASP A 254 -13.99 0.29 -10.40
CA ASP A 254 -13.61 -0.70 -9.39
C ASP A 254 -12.85 0.05 -8.28
N LEU A 255 -13.54 0.35 -7.18
CA LEU A 255 -13.01 1.15 -6.07
C LEU A 255 -12.33 0.25 -5.03
N GLY A 256 -11.04 0.49 -4.78
CA GLY A 256 -10.22 -0.41 -3.98
C GLY A 256 -9.98 -1.73 -4.71
N CYS A 257 -9.49 -1.64 -5.94
CA CYS A 257 -9.46 -2.74 -6.90
C CYS A 257 -8.54 -3.92 -6.50
N GLY A 258 -7.59 -3.70 -5.59
CA GLY A 258 -6.61 -4.72 -5.23
C GLY A 258 -5.87 -5.24 -6.46
N THR A 259 -5.95 -6.55 -6.72
CA THR A 259 -5.35 -7.16 -7.91
C THR A 259 -6.19 -6.99 -9.20
N GLY A 260 -7.27 -6.21 -9.15
CA GLY A 260 -8.10 -5.89 -10.31
C GLY A 260 -9.10 -6.97 -10.72
N ALA A 261 -9.46 -7.90 -9.82
CA ALA A 261 -10.37 -9.00 -10.14
C ALA A 261 -11.74 -8.55 -10.63
N ILE A 262 -12.33 -7.53 -9.99
CA ILE A 262 -13.65 -6.98 -10.35
C ILE A 262 -13.55 -6.23 -11.68
N ALA A 263 -12.54 -5.37 -11.85
CA ALA A 263 -12.32 -4.62 -13.09
C ALA A 263 -12.15 -5.55 -14.31
N ALA A 264 -11.31 -6.57 -14.17
CA ALA A 264 -11.11 -7.56 -15.23
C ALA A 264 -12.40 -8.32 -15.56
N TYR A 265 -13.14 -8.79 -14.55
CA TYR A 265 -14.42 -9.48 -14.73
C TYR A 265 -15.44 -8.60 -15.47
N LEU A 266 -15.58 -7.33 -15.06
CA LEU A 266 -16.48 -6.38 -15.71
C LEU A 266 -16.10 -6.13 -17.18
N ALA A 267 -14.82 -5.93 -17.47
CA ALA A 267 -14.34 -5.70 -18.82
C ALA A 267 -14.44 -6.95 -19.72
N MET A 268 -14.27 -8.16 -19.16
CA MET A 268 -14.44 -9.43 -19.89
C MET A 268 -15.92 -9.71 -20.19
N THR A 269 -16.85 -9.35 -19.29
CA THR A 269 -18.28 -9.62 -19.45
C THR A 269 -19.03 -8.54 -20.22
N ARG A 270 -18.47 -7.33 -20.35
CA ARG A 270 -19.10 -6.17 -20.97
C ARG A 270 -18.15 -5.48 -21.95
N PRO A 271 -18.11 -5.93 -23.23
CA PRO A 271 -17.12 -5.46 -24.22
C PRO A 271 -17.13 -3.96 -24.51
N ALA A 272 -18.26 -3.27 -24.31
CA ALA A 272 -18.38 -1.82 -24.51
C ALA A 272 -18.10 -0.98 -23.25
N LEU A 273 -17.81 -1.64 -22.10
CA LEU A 273 -17.60 -0.96 -20.83
C LEU A 273 -16.16 -0.47 -20.70
N HIS A 274 -15.97 0.79 -20.36
CA HIS A 274 -14.71 1.34 -19.88
C HIS A 274 -14.68 1.33 -18.36
N VAL A 275 -13.60 0.80 -17.77
CA VAL A 275 -13.46 0.66 -16.33
C VAL A 275 -12.28 1.50 -15.83
N THR A 276 -12.49 2.27 -14.77
CA THR A 276 -11.40 2.86 -13.99
C THR A 276 -11.21 2.01 -12.73
N ALA A 277 -10.05 1.40 -12.56
CA ALA A 277 -9.68 0.62 -11.38
C ALA A 277 -8.81 1.48 -10.47
N THR A 278 -9.24 1.75 -9.23
CA THR A 278 -8.50 2.62 -8.31
C THR A 278 -8.09 1.89 -7.04
N ASP A 279 -6.86 2.11 -6.59
CA ASP A 279 -6.37 1.66 -5.29
C ASP A 279 -5.31 2.63 -4.75
N GLN A 280 -5.21 2.79 -3.44
CA GLN A 280 -4.15 3.60 -2.84
C GLN A 280 -2.80 2.86 -2.76
N SER A 281 -2.80 1.52 -2.81
CA SER A 281 -1.60 0.70 -2.78
C SER A 281 -0.90 0.70 -4.13
N ALA A 282 0.38 1.05 -4.15
CA ALA A 282 1.22 0.96 -5.35
C ALA A 282 1.32 -0.47 -5.88
N SER A 283 1.45 -1.44 -4.98
CA SER A 283 1.50 -2.87 -5.30
C SER A 283 0.18 -3.37 -5.88
N ALA A 284 -0.96 -2.91 -5.35
CA ALA A 284 -2.27 -3.24 -5.88
C ALA A 284 -2.45 -2.68 -7.30
N ALA A 285 -2.18 -1.40 -7.52
CA ALA A 285 -2.29 -0.77 -8.84
C ALA A 285 -1.38 -1.44 -9.88
N ALA A 286 -0.12 -1.75 -9.52
CA ALA A 286 0.79 -2.49 -10.38
C ALA A 286 0.25 -3.91 -10.70
N SER A 287 -0.27 -4.61 -9.70
CA SER A 287 -0.87 -5.94 -9.84
C SER A 287 -2.10 -5.91 -10.75
N ALA A 288 -2.99 -4.94 -10.55
CA ALA A 288 -4.17 -4.74 -11.39
C ALA A 288 -3.78 -4.50 -12.86
N SER A 289 -2.77 -3.66 -13.13
CA SER A 289 -2.27 -3.42 -14.48
C SER A 289 -1.78 -4.71 -15.16
N MET A 290 -1.04 -5.55 -14.42
CA MET A 290 -0.59 -6.86 -14.91
C MET A 290 -1.75 -7.83 -15.12
N THR A 291 -2.78 -7.78 -14.27
CA THR A 291 -4.02 -8.56 -14.42
C THR A 291 -4.77 -8.14 -15.67
N MET A 292 -4.91 -6.82 -15.95
CA MET A 292 -5.57 -6.34 -17.17
C MET A 292 -4.86 -6.83 -18.43
N ALA A 293 -3.54 -6.75 -18.45
CA ALA A 293 -2.73 -7.24 -19.57
C ALA A 293 -2.89 -8.77 -19.76
N ALA A 294 -2.87 -9.55 -18.67
CA ALA A 294 -3.00 -11.01 -18.72
C ALA A 294 -4.37 -11.49 -19.24
N ASN A 295 -5.42 -10.68 -19.08
CA ASN A 295 -6.78 -10.99 -19.54
C ASN A 295 -7.17 -10.29 -20.86
N GLY A 296 -6.24 -9.56 -21.49
CA GLY A 296 -6.48 -8.89 -22.79
C GLY A 296 -7.52 -7.76 -22.73
N VAL A 297 -7.61 -7.06 -21.59
CA VAL A 297 -8.58 -5.95 -21.37
C VAL A 297 -7.92 -4.61 -21.03
N ALA A 298 -6.59 -4.53 -21.17
CA ALA A 298 -5.84 -3.33 -20.81
C ALA A 298 -6.21 -2.08 -21.65
N ASP A 299 -6.78 -2.25 -22.82
CA ASP A 299 -7.27 -1.18 -23.70
C ASP A 299 -8.54 -0.49 -23.19
N ARG A 300 -9.29 -1.14 -22.29
CA ARG A 300 -10.57 -0.67 -21.76
C ARG A 300 -10.57 -0.45 -20.25
N VAL A 301 -9.45 -0.75 -19.58
CA VAL A 301 -9.32 -0.58 -18.13
C VAL A 301 -8.17 0.36 -17.82
N GLU A 302 -8.48 1.53 -17.28
CA GLU A 302 -7.48 2.45 -16.75
C GLU A 302 -7.23 2.13 -15.26
N VAL A 303 -5.98 1.84 -14.90
CA VAL A 303 -5.60 1.63 -13.50
C VAL A 303 -4.97 2.90 -12.94
N ARG A 304 -5.47 3.39 -11.80
CA ARG A 304 -5.00 4.59 -11.12
C ARG A 304 -4.62 4.28 -9.66
N ARG A 305 -3.50 4.81 -9.22
CA ARG A 305 -3.19 4.87 -7.79
C ARG A 305 -3.82 6.17 -7.25
N ASP A 306 -4.87 6.05 -6.43
CA ASP A 306 -5.64 7.19 -5.93
C ASP A 306 -6.09 6.96 -4.48
N ASP A 307 -6.27 8.03 -3.72
CA ASP A 307 -6.84 7.98 -2.36
C ASP A 307 -8.38 8.00 -2.46
N ALA A 308 -8.96 6.82 -2.47
CA ALA A 308 -10.36 6.56 -2.81
C ALA A 308 -10.67 7.03 -4.25
N LEU A 309 -11.43 8.10 -4.42
CA LEU A 309 -11.78 8.70 -5.72
C LEU A 309 -11.46 10.20 -5.75
N ALA A 310 -10.44 10.64 -4.98
CA ALA A 310 -10.10 12.05 -4.84
C ALA A 310 -9.75 12.72 -6.17
N GLY A 311 -9.13 11.97 -7.10
CA GLY A 311 -8.77 12.45 -8.45
C GLY A 311 -9.92 12.43 -9.46
N LEU A 312 -11.14 12.00 -9.10
CA LEU A 312 -12.26 11.89 -10.03
C LEU A 312 -13.29 12.99 -9.81
N PRO A 313 -13.88 13.52 -10.91
CA PRO A 313 -14.91 14.57 -10.83
C PRO A 313 -16.20 14.07 -10.19
N ASP A 314 -16.98 14.99 -9.64
CA ASP A 314 -18.34 14.73 -9.17
C ASP A 314 -19.24 14.29 -10.33
N ALA A 315 -20.19 13.39 -10.05
CA ALA A 315 -21.20 12.94 -11.00
C ALA A 315 -20.64 12.45 -12.35
N SER A 316 -19.54 11.68 -12.31
CA SER A 316 -18.80 11.22 -13.50
C SER A 316 -18.88 9.71 -13.76
N ALA A 317 -19.50 8.92 -12.86
CA ALA A 317 -19.58 7.48 -13.01
C ALA A 317 -21.03 6.96 -12.96
N GLN A 318 -21.32 5.98 -13.81
CA GLN A 318 -22.64 5.33 -13.87
C GLN A 318 -22.73 4.13 -12.93
N LEU A 319 -21.64 3.43 -12.75
CA LEU A 319 -21.53 2.22 -11.94
C LEU A 319 -20.24 2.25 -11.13
N ILE A 320 -20.35 2.04 -9.84
CA ILE A 320 -19.20 1.81 -8.95
C ILE A 320 -19.37 0.45 -8.29
N VAL A 321 -18.28 -0.34 -8.23
CA VAL A 321 -18.23 -1.61 -7.52
C VAL A 321 -17.18 -1.52 -6.43
N LEU A 322 -17.49 -2.02 -5.23
CA LEU A 322 -16.64 -1.90 -4.05
C LEU A 322 -16.67 -3.15 -3.20
N ASN A 323 -15.51 -3.70 -2.92
CA ASN A 323 -15.29 -4.65 -1.83
C ASN A 323 -14.38 -3.98 -0.78
N PRO A 324 -14.93 -3.28 0.23
CA PRO A 324 -14.13 -2.49 1.16
C PRO A 324 -13.21 -3.36 2.01
N PRO A 325 -12.06 -2.85 2.49
CA PRO A 325 -11.12 -3.61 3.31
C PRO A 325 -11.73 -3.96 4.68
N PHE A 326 -11.58 -5.22 5.16
CA PHE A 326 -12.19 -5.72 6.40
C PHE A 326 -11.19 -6.03 7.53
N HIS A 327 -9.88 -5.84 7.34
CA HIS A 327 -8.85 -6.48 8.18
C HIS A 327 -7.98 -5.55 9.03
N ILE A 328 -8.32 -4.27 9.15
CA ILE A 328 -7.60 -3.29 9.97
C ILE A 328 -8.46 -2.94 11.19
N GLY A 329 -8.03 -2.99 12.46
CA GLY A 329 -8.80 -2.86 13.72
C GLY A 329 -10.15 -2.08 13.67
N ALA A 330 -11.13 -2.50 14.41
CA ALA A 330 -12.56 -2.17 14.23
C ALA A 330 -12.91 -0.66 14.08
N SER A 331 -12.22 0.25 14.77
CA SER A 331 -12.47 1.70 14.69
C SER A 331 -11.90 2.35 13.42
N VAL A 332 -10.75 1.88 12.94
CA VAL A 332 -10.10 2.39 11.71
C VAL A 332 -10.87 1.94 10.47
N HIS A 333 -11.42 0.72 10.46
CA HIS A 333 -12.22 0.19 9.34
C HIS A 333 -13.50 0.97 9.08
N ALA A 334 -14.22 1.33 10.14
CA ALA A 334 -15.44 2.09 9.98
C ALA A 334 -15.15 3.44 9.29
N GLY A 335 -14.06 4.11 9.64
CA GLY A 335 -13.66 5.37 9.02
C GLY A 335 -13.34 5.24 7.53
N ILE A 336 -12.55 4.22 7.15
CA ILE A 336 -12.17 3.99 5.74
C ILE A 336 -13.40 3.65 4.89
N ALA A 337 -14.24 2.73 5.34
CA ALA A 337 -15.46 2.36 4.59
C ALA A 337 -16.39 3.55 4.38
N LEU A 338 -16.58 4.40 5.41
CA LEU A 338 -17.40 5.60 5.32
C LEU A 338 -16.83 6.63 4.32
N LYS A 339 -15.51 6.80 4.29
CA LYS A 339 -14.83 7.64 3.28
C LYS A 339 -15.10 7.11 1.87
N LEU A 340 -14.93 5.80 1.64
CA LEU A 340 -15.18 5.17 0.35
C LEU A 340 -16.65 5.32 -0.09
N PHE A 341 -17.61 5.17 0.82
CA PHE A 341 -19.03 5.38 0.50
C PHE A 341 -19.36 6.84 0.19
N ALA A 342 -18.77 7.79 0.92
CA ALA A 342 -18.95 9.21 0.67
C ALA A 342 -18.42 9.62 -0.71
N ASP A 343 -17.21 9.17 -1.05
CA ASP A 343 -16.60 9.43 -2.35
C ASP A 343 -17.39 8.75 -3.48
N ALA A 344 -17.84 7.50 -3.29
CA ALA A 344 -18.71 6.84 -4.27
C ALA A 344 -20.02 7.63 -4.48
N GLY A 345 -20.65 8.13 -3.41
CA GLY A 345 -21.85 8.97 -3.50
C GLY A 345 -21.61 10.29 -4.24
N ARG A 346 -20.42 10.89 -4.10
CA ARG A 346 -20.01 12.11 -4.80
C ARG A 346 -19.80 11.87 -6.30
N VAL A 347 -19.07 10.80 -6.64
CA VAL A 347 -18.62 10.52 -8.01
C VAL A 347 -19.70 9.88 -8.87
N LEU A 348 -20.65 9.13 -8.30
CA LEU A 348 -21.78 8.60 -9.05
C LEU A 348 -22.61 9.74 -9.67
N GLU A 349 -23.07 9.58 -10.90
CA GLU A 349 -24.11 10.43 -11.50
C GLU A 349 -25.48 10.19 -10.84
N PRO A 350 -26.43 11.11 -10.91
CA PRO A 350 -27.82 10.88 -10.46
C PRO A 350 -28.41 9.61 -11.09
N GLY A 351 -28.93 8.69 -10.25
CA GLY A 351 -29.40 7.37 -10.67
C GLY A 351 -28.31 6.33 -10.92
N GLY A 352 -27.03 6.68 -10.75
CA GLY A 352 -25.91 5.74 -10.78
C GLY A 352 -25.95 4.73 -9.63
N GLU A 353 -25.33 3.59 -9.79
CA GLU A 353 -25.39 2.48 -8.84
C GLU A 353 -24.03 2.23 -8.18
N LEU A 354 -24.02 2.07 -6.84
CA LEU A 354 -22.92 1.48 -6.07
C LEU A 354 -23.27 0.05 -5.69
N TRP A 355 -22.52 -0.91 -6.19
CA TRP A 355 -22.58 -2.31 -5.80
C TRP A 355 -21.51 -2.61 -4.75
N THR A 356 -21.92 -3.17 -3.60
CA THR A 356 -21.00 -3.38 -2.48
C THR A 356 -21.19 -4.77 -1.90
N VAL A 357 -20.07 -5.44 -1.58
CA VAL A 357 -20.06 -6.66 -0.77
C VAL A 357 -19.37 -6.37 0.56
N TRP A 358 -19.91 -6.88 1.68
CA TRP A 358 -19.28 -6.75 3.02
C TRP A 358 -19.61 -7.93 3.92
N ASN A 359 -18.84 -8.11 4.98
CA ASN A 359 -19.17 -9.07 6.05
C ASN A 359 -20.48 -8.68 6.73
N SER A 360 -21.47 -9.58 6.75
CA SER A 360 -22.85 -9.30 7.17
C SER A 360 -22.97 -8.66 8.57
N HIS A 361 -22.01 -8.93 9.47
CA HIS A 361 -22.00 -8.35 10.83
C HIS A 361 -21.66 -6.84 10.87
N LEU A 362 -21.12 -6.27 9.79
CA LEU A 362 -20.72 -4.84 9.74
C LEU A 362 -21.91 -3.90 9.52
N ALA A 363 -23.06 -4.42 9.07
CA ALA A 363 -24.33 -3.70 8.94
C ALA A 363 -24.24 -2.33 8.24
N TYR A 364 -23.53 -2.24 7.11
CA TYR A 364 -23.27 -0.96 6.41
C TYR A 364 -24.48 -0.32 5.71
N LYS A 365 -25.62 -1.01 5.61
CA LYS A 365 -26.81 -0.50 4.93
C LYS A 365 -27.29 0.89 5.40
N PRO A 366 -27.31 1.23 6.72
CA PRO A 366 -27.66 2.58 7.15
C PRO A 366 -26.69 3.66 6.65
N ALA A 367 -25.39 3.37 6.64
CA ALA A 367 -24.37 4.29 6.15
C ALA A 367 -24.51 4.51 4.63
N LEU A 368 -24.72 3.46 3.86
CA LEU A 368 -24.94 3.51 2.42
C LEU A 368 -26.20 4.32 2.08
N ASN A 369 -27.32 4.10 2.81
CA ASN A 369 -28.55 4.89 2.65
C ASN A 369 -28.31 6.39 2.85
N ARG A 370 -27.46 6.75 3.81
CA ARG A 370 -27.16 8.14 4.15
C ARG A 370 -26.21 8.77 3.14
N LEU A 371 -25.12 8.07 2.78
CA LEU A 371 -23.99 8.63 2.03
C LEU A 371 -24.17 8.53 0.52
N VAL A 372 -24.92 7.54 0.03
CA VAL A 372 -25.15 7.30 -1.40
C VAL A 372 -26.61 7.48 -1.77
N GLY A 373 -27.51 6.69 -1.15
CA GLY A 373 -28.93 6.76 -1.43
C GLY A 373 -29.65 5.44 -1.13
N PRO A 374 -30.91 5.29 -1.57
CA PRO A 374 -31.70 4.09 -1.32
C PRO A 374 -30.93 2.82 -1.61
N THR A 375 -30.86 1.94 -0.61
CA THR A 375 -30.04 0.73 -0.64
C THR A 375 -30.89 -0.50 -0.45
N ARG A 376 -30.86 -1.43 -1.41
CA ARG A 376 -31.51 -2.74 -1.34
C ARG A 376 -30.49 -3.86 -1.24
N GLU A 377 -30.85 -4.93 -0.55
CA GLU A 377 -30.10 -6.18 -0.53
C GLU A 377 -30.35 -6.93 -1.85
N VAL A 378 -29.29 -7.45 -2.44
CA VAL A 378 -29.32 -8.25 -3.67
C VAL A 378 -29.17 -9.72 -3.35
N ALA A 379 -28.19 -10.03 -2.48
CA ALA A 379 -27.89 -11.40 -2.05
C ALA A 379 -27.28 -11.40 -0.65
N ARG A 380 -27.46 -12.50 0.06
CA ARG A 380 -26.90 -12.71 1.38
C ARG A 380 -26.56 -14.19 1.61
N ASN A 381 -25.45 -14.41 2.31
CA ASN A 381 -25.11 -15.69 2.91
C ASN A 381 -24.72 -15.49 4.39
N PRO A 382 -24.38 -16.51 5.17
CA PRO A 382 -24.02 -16.34 6.58
C PRO A 382 -22.84 -15.39 6.81
N LYS A 383 -21.95 -15.20 5.84
CA LYS A 383 -20.72 -14.40 5.98
C LYS A 383 -20.82 -13.05 5.29
N PHE A 384 -21.45 -12.97 4.12
CA PHE A 384 -21.44 -11.79 3.26
C PHE A 384 -22.84 -11.32 2.90
N THR A 385 -22.96 -9.99 2.71
CA THR A 385 -24.14 -9.32 2.15
C THR A 385 -23.72 -8.52 0.92
N VAL A 386 -24.45 -8.66 -0.18
CA VAL A 386 -24.32 -7.84 -1.39
C VAL A 386 -25.50 -6.87 -1.44
N THR A 387 -25.20 -5.58 -1.64
CA THR A 387 -26.24 -4.56 -1.82
C THR A 387 -25.96 -3.72 -3.04
N VAL A 388 -27.04 -3.08 -3.54
CA VAL A 388 -26.97 -1.98 -4.50
C VAL A 388 -27.58 -0.74 -3.88
N SER A 389 -26.85 0.39 -3.96
CA SER A 389 -27.29 1.71 -3.56
C SER A 389 -27.43 2.57 -4.80
N THR A 390 -28.55 3.28 -4.97
CA THR A 390 -28.77 4.18 -6.11
C THR A 390 -28.58 5.62 -5.67
N ARG A 391 -27.72 6.38 -6.35
CA ARG A 391 -27.55 7.80 -6.04
C ARG A 391 -28.87 8.55 -6.26
N ARG A 392 -29.27 9.34 -5.26
CA ARG A 392 -30.46 10.19 -5.35
C ARG A 392 -30.34 11.17 -6.53
N PRO A 393 -31.44 11.48 -7.25
CA PRO A 393 -31.46 12.62 -8.14
C PRO A 393 -31.03 13.85 -7.34
N GLY A 394 -30.17 14.71 -7.91
CA GLY A 394 -29.78 15.95 -7.25
C GLY A 394 -31.05 16.75 -6.91
N GLY A 395 -31.33 16.90 -5.61
CA GLY A 395 -32.34 17.85 -5.19
C GLY A 395 -31.84 19.25 -5.57
N GLN A 396 -32.58 19.97 -6.35
CA GLN A 396 -32.48 21.44 -6.39
C GLN A 396 -32.75 21.89 -4.96
N GLY A 397 -31.70 22.24 -4.21
CA GLY A 397 -31.80 22.92 -2.93
C GLY A 397 -31.66 24.41 -3.17
#